data_03be386c875d236967e9caab808debfd
#
_entry.id   03be386c875d236967e9caab808debfd
#
_cell.length_a   1.000
_cell.length_b   1.000
_cell.length_c   1.000
_cell.angle_alpha   90.00
_cell.angle_beta   90.00
_cell.angle_gamma   90.00
#
_symmetry.space_group_name_H-M   'P 1'
#
loop_
_entity.id
_entity.type
_entity.pdbx_description
1 polymer ?
#
loop_
_entity_poly.entity_id
_entity_poly.type
_entity_poly.pdbx_seq_one_letter_code
_entity_poly.pdbx_strand_id
1 'polypeptide(L)'
;MVFKFAYLDFRLHVAFTLFLVWLLALWRFPTVNAFLYPLLAIIFIVIFDLSTTLIRDHKIYLPSASLVTGLLIGLIIDPSKPWWIIALACLLASFSKQFIKIGSRQHIFNPAAFGIMATSLAFGTPVAWWGVTSDWSLAILIPLMVRILWRLKRSTLPITFLAVYFIYLTIQIGVSDAAKTLADGSVMLFALVMLPEPMTSLATGNFKYLFGVLVAILAILLASTKFLGETFLPALLIGNLAGFLILRFSKTSTQAP
;
A
#
# COMPACT_ATOMS: atom_id res chain seq x y z
N MET A 1 -6.67 21.27 -20.68
CA MET A 1 -7.52 20.74 -19.58
C MET A 1 -6.85 19.61 -18.79
N VAL A 2 -6.15 18.68 -19.44
CA VAL A 2 -5.45 17.53 -18.81
C VAL A 2 -4.39 17.95 -17.77
N PHE A 3 -3.57 18.97 -18.04
CA PHE A 3 -2.51 19.42 -17.12
C PHE A 3 -3.00 20.02 -15.79
N LYS A 4 -4.18 20.64 -15.77
CA LYS A 4 -4.77 21.22 -14.54
C LYS A 4 -5.30 20.12 -13.60
N PHE A 5 -5.78 18.99 -14.16
CA PHE A 5 -6.19 17.81 -13.41
C PHE A 5 -4.98 17.06 -12.80
N ALA A 6 -3.87 16.97 -13.53
CA ALA A 6 -2.66 16.29 -13.07
C ALA A 6 -2.05 16.97 -11.81
N TYR A 7 -2.08 18.29 -11.72
CA TYR A 7 -1.59 19.02 -10.56
C TYR A 7 -2.45 18.82 -9.29
N LEU A 8 -3.74 18.48 -9.46
CA LEU A 8 -4.69 18.23 -8.36
C LEU A 8 -4.74 16.77 -7.93
N ASP A 9 -4.27 15.82 -8.75
CA ASP A 9 -4.28 14.40 -8.41
C ASP A 9 -3.10 14.05 -7.48
N PHE A 10 -3.41 13.89 -6.18
CA PHE A 10 -2.42 13.49 -5.17
C PHE A 10 -1.72 12.16 -5.49
N ARG A 11 -2.36 11.27 -6.27
CA ARG A 11 -1.78 9.98 -6.66
C ARG A 11 -0.55 10.15 -7.54
N LEU A 12 -0.53 11.18 -8.38
CA LEU A 12 0.67 11.49 -9.17
C LEU A 12 1.83 11.97 -8.28
N HIS A 13 1.53 12.70 -7.19
CA HIS A 13 2.57 13.08 -6.23
C HIS A 13 3.11 11.87 -5.47
N VAL A 14 2.24 10.92 -5.10
CA VAL A 14 2.66 9.64 -4.50
C VAL A 14 3.49 8.84 -5.50
N ALA A 15 3.04 8.70 -6.75
CA ALA A 15 3.78 8.01 -7.80
C ALA A 15 5.15 8.66 -8.05
N PHE A 16 5.23 9.99 -8.07
CA PHE A 16 6.50 10.71 -8.20
C PHE A 16 7.43 10.45 -6.99
N THR A 17 6.89 10.44 -5.77
CA THR A 17 7.67 10.10 -4.57
C THR A 17 8.24 8.68 -4.67
N LEU A 18 7.40 7.70 -5.04
CA LEU A 18 7.84 6.31 -5.22
C LEU A 18 8.85 6.16 -6.37
N PHE A 19 8.70 6.93 -7.44
CA PHE A 19 9.67 6.98 -8.53
C PHE A 19 11.05 7.49 -8.06
N LEU A 20 11.09 8.53 -7.24
CA LEU A 20 12.35 8.99 -6.65
C LEU A 20 12.97 7.95 -5.70
N VAL A 21 12.15 7.30 -4.88
CA VAL A 21 12.57 6.18 -4.03
C VAL A 21 13.16 5.06 -4.87
N TRP A 22 12.53 4.70 -5.99
CA TRP A 22 13.05 3.70 -6.93
C TRP A 22 14.41 4.10 -7.51
N LEU A 23 14.59 5.35 -7.96
CA LEU A 23 15.89 5.81 -8.47
C LEU A 23 17.00 5.68 -7.42
N LEU A 24 16.70 5.98 -6.15
CA LEU A 24 17.64 5.78 -5.05
C LEU A 24 17.91 4.29 -4.75
N ALA A 25 16.89 3.45 -4.85
CA ALA A 25 17.06 2.01 -4.69
C ALA A 25 17.97 1.42 -5.79
N LEU A 26 17.90 1.92 -7.02
CA LEU A 26 18.81 1.52 -8.11
C LEU A 26 20.27 1.85 -7.83
N TRP A 27 20.53 2.95 -7.13
CA TRP A 27 21.89 3.26 -6.67
C TRP A 27 22.44 2.18 -5.73
N ARG A 28 21.60 1.62 -4.88
CA ARG A 28 21.97 0.56 -3.91
C ARG A 28 21.99 -0.83 -4.54
N PHE A 29 21.05 -1.10 -5.44
CA PHE A 29 20.84 -2.38 -6.12
C PHE A 29 20.86 -2.19 -7.64
N PRO A 30 22.04 -1.98 -8.27
CA PRO A 30 22.13 -1.73 -9.71
C PRO A 30 22.01 -3.01 -10.53
N THR A 31 20.90 -3.74 -10.38
CA THR A 31 20.62 -4.94 -11.15
C THR A 31 19.63 -4.67 -12.26
N VAL A 32 19.71 -5.43 -13.35
CA VAL A 32 18.77 -5.33 -14.47
C VAL A 32 17.32 -5.53 -14.01
N ASN A 33 17.11 -6.48 -13.13
CA ASN A 33 15.76 -6.75 -12.61
C ASN A 33 15.24 -5.63 -11.71
N ALA A 34 16.09 -5.03 -10.87
CA ALA A 34 15.69 -3.88 -10.05
C ALA A 34 15.26 -2.68 -10.92
N PHE A 35 15.85 -2.54 -12.10
CA PHE A 35 15.41 -1.55 -13.09
C PHE A 35 14.13 -1.98 -13.82
N LEU A 36 14.08 -3.21 -14.32
CA LEU A 36 12.98 -3.67 -15.16
C LEU A 36 11.67 -3.93 -14.40
N TYR A 37 11.72 -4.42 -13.16
CA TYR A 37 10.54 -4.91 -12.46
C TYR A 37 9.52 -3.82 -12.13
N PRO A 38 9.89 -2.65 -11.62
CA PRO A 38 8.92 -1.56 -11.46
C PRO A 38 8.33 -1.07 -12.78
N LEU A 39 9.12 -1.07 -13.88
CA LEU A 39 8.59 -0.74 -15.21
C LEU A 39 7.58 -1.78 -15.70
N LEU A 40 7.92 -3.07 -15.61
CA LEU A 40 7.02 -4.16 -15.98
C LEU A 40 5.74 -4.12 -15.15
N ALA A 41 5.85 -3.89 -13.84
CA ALA A 41 4.69 -3.77 -12.96
C ALA A 41 3.78 -2.61 -13.37
N ILE A 42 4.33 -1.44 -13.70
CA ILE A 42 3.56 -0.30 -14.21
C ILE A 42 2.87 -0.68 -15.53
N ILE A 43 3.59 -1.28 -16.47
CA ILE A 43 3.05 -1.68 -17.77
C ILE A 43 1.90 -2.68 -17.60
N PHE A 44 2.11 -3.75 -16.85
CA PHE A 44 1.09 -4.79 -16.64
C PHE A 44 -0.16 -4.23 -15.95
N ILE A 45 0.00 -3.51 -14.84
CA ILE A 45 -1.16 -2.99 -14.11
C ILE A 45 -1.95 -1.96 -14.93
N VAL A 46 -1.26 -1.12 -15.71
CA VAL A 46 -1.90 -0.14 -16.59
C VAL A 46 -2.66 -0.85 -17.70
N ILE A 47 -2.06 -1.86 -18.35
CA ILE A 47 -2.72 -2.65 -19.39
C ILE A 47 -3.97 -3.33 -18.80
N PHE A 48 -3.86 -4.02 -17.67
CA PHE A 48 -5.00 -4.73 -17.07
C PHE A 48 -6.12 -3.77 -16.66
N ASP A 49 -5.80 -2.66 -16.01
CA ASP A 49 -6.80 -1.67 -15.58
C ASP A 49 -7.47 -0.98 -16.77
N LEU A 50 -6.71 -0.55 -17.78
CA LEU A 50 -7.27 0.11 -18.95
C LEU A 50 -8.10 -0.85 -19.81
N SER A 51 -7.61 -2.08 -20.02
CA SER A 51 -8.35 -3.11 -20.77
C SER A 51 -9.69 -3.41 -20.10
N THR A 52 -9.69 -3.63 -18.77
CA THR A 52 -10.93 -3.90 -18.03
C THR A 52 -11.89 -2.72 -18.10
N THR A 53 -11.39 -1.49 -17.96
CA THR A 53 -12.25 -0.29 -18.02
C THR A 53 -12.76 -0.01 -19.41
N LEU A 54 -11.93 -0.24 -20.44
CA LEU A 54 -12.33 -0.08 -21.84
C LEU A 54 -13.44 -1.07 -22.22
N ILE A 55 -13.28 -2.35 -21.82
CA ILE A 55 -14.27 -3.39 -22.12
C ILE A 55 -15.59 -3.14 -21.38
N ARG A 56 -15.53 -2.74 -20.09
CA ARG A 56 -16.71 -2.58 -19.25
C ARG A 56 -17.42 -1.24 -19.42
N ASP A 57 -16.65 -0.14 -19.43
CA ASP A 57 -17.19 1.22 -19.29
C ASP A 57 -17.03 2.04 -20.59
N HIS A 58 -16.34 1.49 -21.60
CA HIS A 58 -16.00 2.15 -22.88
C HIS A 58 -15.32 3.53 -22.68
N LYS A 59 -14.50 3.67 -21.61
CA LYS A 59 -13.83 4.91 -21.24
C LYS A 59 -12.34 4.70 -21.04
N ILE A 60 -11.56 5.69 -21.48
CA ILE A 60 -10.13 5.79 -21.19
C ILE A 60 -9.93 6.91 -20.17
N TYR A 61 -9.18 6.64 -19.12
CA TYR A 61 -8.85 7.60 -18.06
C TYR A 61 -7.36 7.63 -17.76
N LEU A 62 -6.90 8.68 -17.08
CA LEU A 62 -5.51 8.75 -16.62
C LEU A 62 -5.28 7.70 -15.51
N PRO A 63 -4.39 6.71 -15.70
CA PRO A 63 -4.22 5.60 -14.77
C PRO A 63 -3.33 5.94 -13.56
N SER A 64 -3.55 7.09 -12.92
CA SER A 64 -2.72 7.57 -11.81
C SER A 64 -2.66 6.59 -10.61
N ALA A 65 -3.78 5.94 -10.30
CA ALA A 65 -3.82 4.90 -9.26
C ALA A 65 -3.03 3.64 -9.65
N SER A 66 -3.04 3.29 -10.95
CA SER A 66 -2.30 2.13 -11.46
C SER A 66 -0.80 2.37 -11.40
N LEU A 67 -0.33 3.60 -11.64
CA LEU A 67 1.08 3.96 -11.48
C LEU A 67 1.56 3.72 -10.04
N VAL A 68 0.80 4.16 -9.04
CA VAL A 68 1.13 3.91 -7.62
C VAL A 68 1.15 2.42 -7.32
N THR A 69 0.11 1.68 -7.75
CA THR A 69 0.02 0.23 -7.51
C THR A 69 1.17 -0.53 -8.16
N GLY A 70 1.52 -0.20 -9.42
CA GLY A 70 2.62 -0.82 -10.14
C GLY A 70 3.98 -0.56 -9.47
N LEU A 71 4.24 0.69 -9.09
CA LEU A 71 5.47 1.04 -8.36
C LEU A 71 5.57 0.30 -7.03
N LEU A 72 4.48 0.22 -6.24
CA LEU A 72 4.48 -0.54 -4.99
C LEU A 72 4.78 -2.02 -5.22
N ILE A 73 4.12 -2.67 -6.19
CA ILE A 73 4.36 -4.08 -6.52
C ILE A 73 5.83 -4.29 -6.92
N GLY A 74 6.35 -3.43 -7.81
CA GLY A 74 7.72 -3.55 -8.29
C GLY A 74 8.78 -3.28 -7.23
N LEU A 75 8.51 -2.43 -6.23
CA LEU A 75 9.43 -2.09 -5.14
C LEU A 75 9.37 -3.04 -3.94
N ILE A 76 8.32 -3.86 -3.86
CA ILE A 76 8.09 -4.75 -2.71
C ILE A 76 8.39 -6.22 -3.06
N ILE A 77 8.07 -6.69 -4.29
CA ILE A 77 8.40 -8.05 -4.71
C ILE A 77 9.89 -8.17 -4.98
N ASP A 78 10.51 -9.26 -4.49
CA ASP A 78 11.92 -9.55 -4.66
C ASP A 78 12.31 -9.61 -6.15
N PRO A 79 13.29 -8.79 -6.60
CA PRO A 79 13.73 -8.77 -7.99
C PRO A 79 14.50 -10.02 -8.44
N SER A 80 14.79 -10.95 -7.53
CA SER A 80 15.35 -12.27 -7.87
C SER A 80 14.30 -13.24 -8.40
N LYS A 81 13.00 -12.95 -8.22
CA LYS A 81 11.90 -13.83 -8.63
C LYS A 81 11.61 -13.70 -10.14
N PRO A 82 11.01 -14.73 -10.76
CA PRO A 82 10.65 -14.67 -12.17
C PRO A 82 9.66 -13.51 -12.47
N TRP A 83 9.78 -12.88 -13.63
CA TRP A 83 8.97 -11.74 -14.07
C TRP A 83 7.46 -12.02 -14.07
N TRP A 84 7.04 -13.28 -14.31
CA TRP A 84 5.62 -13.66 -14.33
C TRP A 84 4.96 -13.54 -12.94
N ILE A 85 5.72 -13.60 -11.85
CA ILE A 85 5.21 -13.32 -10.49
C ILE A 85 4.71 -11.88 -10.41
N ILE A 86 5.46 -10.93 -10.98
CA ILE A 86 5.05 -9.52 -11.03
C ILE A 86 3.80 -9.36 -11.90
N ALA A 87 3.77 -10.01 -13.07
CA ALA A 87 2.60 -9.96 -13.95
C ALA A 87 1.34 -10.50 -13.25
N LEU A 88 1.47 -11.62 -12.53
CA LEU A 88 0.37 -12.21 -11.77
C LEU A 88 -0.05 -11.33 -10.59
N ALA A 89 0.89 -10.75 -9.84
CA ALA A 89 0.58 -9.81 -8.76
C ALA A 89 -0.19 -8.59 -9.30
N CYS A 90 0.21 -8.05 -10.45
CA CYS A 90 -0.50 -6.95 -11.12
C CYS A 90 -1.91 -7.37 -11.58
N LEU A 91 -2.05 -8.57 -12.13
CA LEU A 91 -3.36 -9.11 -12.53
C LEU A 91 -4.30 -9.23 -11.33
N LEU A 92 -3.83 -9.82 -10.22
CA LEU A 92 -4.61 -10.00 -9.00
C LEU A 92 -4.92 -8.65 -8.32
N ALA A 93 -3.99 -7.69 -8.35
CA ALA A 93 -4.23 -6.33 -7.87
C ALA A 93 -5.31 -5.63 -8.69
N SER A 94 -5.25 -5.71 -10.02
CA SER A 94 -6.27 -5.16 -10.92
C SER A 94 -7.61 -5.86 -10.71
N PHE A 95 -7.63 -7.19 -10.59
CA PHE A 95 -8.83 -7.95 -10.27
C PHE A 95 -9.48 -7.48 -8.97
N SER A 96 -8.72 -7.38 -7.88
CA SER A 96 -9.23 -6.87 -6.61
C SER A 96 -9.86 -5.48 -6.74
N LYS A 97 -9.16 -4.57 -7.41
CA LYS A 97 -9.59 -3.19 -7.63
C LYS A 97 -10.87 -3.08 -8.49
N GLN A 98 -11.01 -3.93 -9.48
CA GLN A 98 -12.11 -3.84 -10.45
C GLN A 98 -13.36 -4.62 -10.04
N PHE A 99 -13.19 -5.74 -9.34
CA PHE A 99 -14.28 -6.67 -9.02
C PHE A 99 -14.62 -6.74 -7.53
N ILE A 100 -13.66 -6.54 -6.61
CA ILE A 100 -13.90 -6.56 -5.17
C ILE A 100 -14.09 -5.12 -4.66
N LYS A 101 -15.23 -4.50 -4.99
CA LYS A 101 -15.49 -3.08 -4.73
C LYS A 101 -16.86 -2.81 -4.14
N ILE A 102 -16.98 -1.61 -3.54
CA ILE A 102 -18.23 -1.06 -3.02
C ILE A 102 -18.64 0.10 -3.92
N GLY A 103 -19.74 -0.07 -4.66
CA GLY A 103 -20.18 0.97 -5.59
C GLY A 103 -19.18 1.20 -6.72
N SER A 104 -19.14 2.42 -7.26
CA SER A 104 -18.37 2.73 -8.46
C SER A 104 -16.91 3.15 -8.19
N ARG A 105 -16.57 3.54 -6.96
CA ARG A 105 -15.28 4.21 -6.68
C ARG A 105 -14.45 3.63 -5.55
N GLN A 106 -15.03 2.83 -4.65
CA GLN A 106 -14.31 2.28 -3.49
C GLN A 106 -14.10 0.77 -3.65
N HIS A 107 -12.87 0.33 -3.55
CA HIS A 107 -12.52 -1.08 -3.45
C HIS A 107 -12.28 -1.46 -1.98
N ILE A 108 -12.50 -2.74 -1.65
CA ILE A 108 -12.41 -3.21 -0.26
C ILE A 108 -10.95 -3.28 0.16
N PHE A 109 -10.10 -3.91 -0.63
CA PHE A 109 -8.70 -4.18 -0.32
C PHE A 109 -7.75 -3.18 -0.98
N ASN A 110 -6.62 -2.89 -0.33
CA ASN A 110 -5.49 -2.24 -0.99
C ASN A 110 -5.01 -3.14 -2.14
N PRO A 111 -5.04 -2.67 -3.41
CA PRO A 111 -4.78 -3.56 -4.54
C PRO A 111 -3.36 -4.10 -4.57
N ALA A 112 -2.35 -3.27 -4.24
CA ALA A 112 -0.97 -3.72 -4.19
C ALA A 112 -0.77 -4.80 -3.11
N ALA A 113 -1.29 -4.57 -1.89
CA ALA A 113 -1.23 -5.55 -0.82
C ALA A 113 -1.92 -6.87 -1.20
N PHE A 114 -3.09 -6.80 -1.86
CA PHE A 114 -3.81 -7.99 -2.31
C PHE A 114 -3.02 -8.79 -3.34
N GLY A 115 -2.50 -8.13 -4.38
CA GLY A 115 -1.73 -8.80 -5.44
C GLY A 115 -0.45 -9.44 -4.90
N ILE A 116 0.31 -8.72 -4.07
CA ILE A 116 1.56 -9.20 -3.48
C ILE A 116 1.28 -10.40 -2.54
N MET A 117 0.31 -10.27 -1.63
CA MET A 117 0.00 -11.35 -0.69
C MET A 117 -0.56 -12.59 -1.36
N ALA A 118 -1.45 -12.43 -2.34
CA ALA A 118 -2.00 -13.57 -3.06
C ALA A 118 -0.92 -14.36 -3.81
N THR A 119 0.03 -13.69 -4.45
CA THR A 119 1.17 -14.34 -5.10
C THR A 119 2.16 -14.93 -4.08
N SER A 120 2.42 -14.22 -2.98
CA SER A 120 3.29 -14.70 -1.91
C SER A 120 2.77 -16.01 -1.30
N LEU A 121 1.48 -16.07 -0.99
CA LEU A 121 0.85 -17.27 -0.42
C LEU A 121 0.77 -18.43 -1.43
N ALA A 122 0.48 -18.14 -2.70
CA ALA A 122 0.31 -19.19 -3.71
C ALA A 122 1.64 -19.84 -4.12
N PHE A 123 2.74 -19.07 -4.14
CA PHE A 123 4.02 -19.52 -4.69
C PHE A 123 5.18 -19.47 -3.67
N GLY A 124 4.90 -19.17 -2.41
CA GLY A 124 5.95 -19.06 -1.38
C GLY A 124 6.96 -17.95 -1.67
N THR A 125 6.57 -16.89 -2.38
CA THR A 125 7.50 -15.82 -2.73
C THR A 125 7.65 -14.84 -1.56
N PRO A 126 8.88 -14.56 -1.09
CA PRO A 126 9.07 -13.62 0.00
C PRO A 126 8.73 -12.19 -0.41
N VAL A 127 8.25 -11.43 0.55
CA VAL A 127 8.06 -9.97 0.43
C VAL A 127 9.36 -9.30 0.86
N ALA A 128 9.98 -8.54 -0.02
CA ALA A 128 11.36 -8.07 0.18
C ALA A 128 11.49 -6.61 0.59
N TRP A 129 10.50 -5.75 0.30
CA TRP A 129 10.54 -4.30 0.55
C TRP A 129 11.83 -3.60 0.06
N TRP A 130 12.47 -4.16 -0.96
CA TRP A 130 13.81 -3.79 -1.41
C TRP A 130 13.97 -2.33 -1.85
N GLY A 131 12.86 -1.69 -2.26
CA GLY A 131 12.88 -0.29 -2.73
C GLY A 131 13.16 0.75 -1.64
N VAL A 132 13.08 0.39 -0.35
CA VAL A 132 13.18 1.34 0.78
C VAL A 132 14.22 0.93 1.82
N THR A 133 15.34 0.39 1.37
CA THR A 133 16.39 -0.16 2.26
C THR A 133 17.52 0.83 2.56
N SER A 134 17.42 2.08 2.15
CA SER A 134 18.46 3.09 2.38
C SER A 134 17.94 4.31 3.13
N ASP A 135 18.80 4.93 3.94
CA ASP A 135 18.49 6.17 4.64
C ASP A 135 18.07 7.30 3.70
N TRP A 136 18.68 7.37 2.51
CA TRP A 136 18.33 8.34 1.46
C TRP A 136 16.91 8.13 0.92
N SER A 137 16.47 6.87 0.81
CA SER A 137 15.08 6.57 0.43
C SER A 137 14.10 7.11 1.46
N LEU A 138 14.42 6.99 2.75
CA LEU A 138 13.61 7.53 3.85
C LEU A 138 13.68 9.05 3.91
N ALA A 139 14.84 9.66 3.66
CA ALA A 139 15.01 11.11 3.63
C ALA A 139 14.15 11.80 2.55
N ILE A 140 13.80 11.09 1.49
CA ILE A 140 12.85 11.56 0.47
C ILE A 140 11.42 11.14 0.79
N LEU A 141 11.19 9.88 1.14
CA LEU A 141 9.86 9.32 1.38
C LEU A 141 9.12 10.08 2.49
N ILE A 142 9.76 10.25 3.65
CA ILE A 142 9.10 10.81 4.83
C ILE A 142 8.60 12.24 4.58
N PRO A 143 9.42 13.24 4.19
CA PRO A 143 8.94 14.61 4.06
C PRO A 143 7.91 14.78 2.95
N LEU A 144 8.07 14.08 1.82
CA LEU A 144 7.10 14.18 0.73
C LEU A 144 5.76 13.55 1.10
N MET A 145 5.78 12.37 1.73
CA MET A 145 4.55 11.70 2.15
C MET A 145 3.86 12.43 3.31
N VAL A 146 4.59 12.92 4.30
CA VAL A 146 4.03 13.74 5.40
C VAL A 146 3.30 14.96 4.82
N ARG A 147 3.90 15.67 3.86
CA ARG A 147 3.25 16.80 3.17
C ARG A 147 1.95 16.38 2.46
N ILE A 148 1.96 15.26 1.74
CA ILE A 148 0.77 14.74 1.03
C ILE A 148 -0.31 14.36 2.05
N LEU A 149 0.04 13.62 3.10
CA LEU A 149 -0.89 13.16 4.12
C LEU A 149 -1.53 14.32 4.90
N TRP A 150 -0.76 15.35 5.19
CA TRP A 150 -1.27 16.55 5.84
C TRP A 150 -2.31 17.26 4.96
N ARG A 151 -2.04 17.41 3.66
CA ARG A 151 -2.99 17.97 2.69
C ARG A 151 -4.27 17.13 2.58
N LEU A 152 -4.16 15.82 2.66
CA LEU A 152 -5.29 14.88 2.61
C LEU A 152 -6.03 14.75 3.95
N LYS A 153 -5.52 15.38 5.03
CA LYS A 153 -6.02 15.22 6.42
C LYS A 153 -6.04 13.74 6.89
N ARG A 154 -5.02 12.96 6.46
CA ARG A 154 -4.88 11.53 6.75
C ARG A 154 -3.66 11.17 7.60
N SER A 155 -2.93 12.14 8.09
CA SER A 155 -1.76 11.95 8.96
C SER A 155 -2.05 11.19 10.26
N THR A 156 -3.30 11.19 10.71
CA THR A 156 -3.72 10.45 11.92
C THR A 156 -3.56 8.93 11.77
N LEU A 157 -3.73 8.36 10.59
CA LEU A 157 -3.60 6.92 10.34
C LEU A 157 -2.19 6.40 10.60
N PRO A 158 -1.14 6.93 9.95
CA PRO A 158 0.23 6.51 10.26
C PRO A 158 0.64 6.85 11.69
N ILE A 159 0.22 8.00 12.25
CA ILE A 159 0.57 8.38 13.62
C ILE A 159 0.04 7.36 14.63
N THR A 160 -1.24 6.97 14.54
CA THR A 160 -1.83 5.99 15.46
C THR A 160 -1.23 4.60 15.30
N PHE A 161 -0.97 4.18 14.06
CA PHE A 161 -0.29 2.91 13.80
C PHE A 161 1.13 2.91 14.38
N LEU A 162 1.94 3.90 14.05
CA LEU A 162 3.33 4.00 14.52
C LEU A 162 3.42 4.14 16.05
N ALA A 163 2.51 4.88 16.68
CA ALA A 163 2.48 5.01 18.13
C ALA A 163 2.22 3.67 18.84
N VAL A 164 1.20 2.91 18.41
CA VAL A 164 0.89 1.60 18.99
C VAL A 164 2.02 0.61 18.74
N TYR A 165 2.55 0.59 17.51
CA TYR A 165 3.64 -0.30 17.13
C TYR A 165 4.93 0.04 17.90
N PHE A 166 5.24 1.32 18.10
CA PHE A 166 6.38 1.78 18.90
C PHE A 166 6.27 1.37 20.36
N ILE A 167 5.09 1.56 20.99
CA ILE A 167 4.86 1.14 22.37
C ILE A 167 5.11 -0.37 22.52
N TYR A 168 4.57 -1.17 21.60
CA TYR A 168 4.79 -2.61 21.62
C TYR A 168 6.27 -2.98 21.49
N LEU A 169 6.97 -2.41 20.48
CA LEU A 169 8.40 -2.67 20.28
C LEU A 169 9.24 -2.22 21.48
N THR A 170 8.90 -1.09 22.09
CA THR A 170 9.62 -0.59 23.29
C THR A 170 9.55 -1.58 24.44
N ILE A 171 8.41 -2.23 24.65
CA ILE A 171 8.22 -3.24 25.68
C ILE A 171 9.02 -4.51 25.35
N GLN A 172 9.14 -4.88 24.06
CA GLN A 172 9.80 -6.13 23.64
C GLN A 172 11.33 -6.00 23.56
N ILE A 173 11.84 -4.91 23.03
CA ILE A 173 13.27 -4.76 22.65
C ILE A 173 13.93 -3.48 23.19
N GLY A 174 13.21 -2.68 23.97
CA GLY A 174 13.71 -1.42 24.50
C GLY A 174 13.59 -0.23 23.52
N VAL A 175 13.68 0.98 24.05
CA VAL A 175 13.42 2.23 23.30
C VAL A 175 14.35 2.43 22.10
N SER A 176 15.66 2.16 22.28
CA SER A 176 16.66 2.40 21.23
C SER A 176 16.42 1.53 19.99
N ASP A 177 16.19 0.24 20.19
CA ASP A 177 16.01 -0.70 19.08
C ASP A 177 14.59 -0.62 18.51
N ALA A 178 13.61 -0.25 19.32
CA ALA A 178 12.28 0.11 18.86
C ALA A 178 12.31 1.31 17.89
N ALA A 179 13.08 2.35 18.21
CA ALA A 179 13.22 3.52 17.34
C ALA A 179 13.89 3.17 16.00
N LYS A 180 14.93 2.32 16.00
CA LYS A 180 15.58 1.83 14.79
C LYS A 180 14.61 0.98 13.94
N THR A 181 13.88 0.06 14.55
CA THR A 181 12.89 -0.78 13.86
C THR A 181 11.76 0.06 13.29
N LEU A 182 11.31 1.08 14.03
CA LEU A 182 10.28 1.99 13.50
C LEU A 182 10.77 2.80 12.30
N ALA A 183 12.06 3.18 12.29
CA ALA A 183 12.70 3.87 11.17
C ALA A 183 13.07 2.93 10.00
N ASP A 184 12.73 1.65 10.06
CA ASP A 184 12.92 0.74 8.95
C ASP A 184 12.08 1.14 7.74
N GLY A 185 12.64 0.98 6.54
CA GLY A 185 12.00 1.38 5.30
C GLY A 185 10.68 0.67 5.04
N SER A 186 10.55 -0.60 5.40
CA SER A 186 9.32 -1.38 5.24
C SER A 186 8.20 -0.80 6.11
N VAL A 187 8.49 -0.49 7.37
CA VAL A 187 7.54 0.13 8.31
C VAL A 187 7.10 1.49 7.79
N MET A 188 8.05 2.32 7.33
CA MET A 188 7.75 3.67 6.86
C MET A 188 6.99 3.68 5.54
N LEU A 189 7.37 2.86 4.57
CA LEU A 189 6.62 2.73 3.30
C LEU A 189 5.20 2.23 3.57
N PHE A 190 5.05 1.22 4.41
CA PHE A 190 3.74 0.70 4.79
C PHE A 190 2.89 1.78 5.46
N ALA A 191 3.40 2.40 6.53
CA ALA A 191 2.65 3.36 7.34
C ALA A 191 2.29 4.64 6.58
N LEU A 192 3.19 5.15 5.75
CA LEU A 192 2.99 6.44 5.07
C LEU A 192 2.31 6.33 3.72
N VAL A 193 2.42 5.20 3.02
CA VAL A 193 1.88 5.05 1.66
C VAL A 193 0.68 4.11 1.62
N MET A 194 0.82 2.88 2.13
CA MET A 194 -0.21 1.84 1.95
C MET A 194 -1.37 1.97 2.93
N LEU A 195 -1.08 2.19 4.21
CA LEU A 195 -2.08 2.31 5.26
C LEU A 195 -3.07 3.48 5.04
N PRO A 196 -2.62 4.70 4.67
CA PRO A 196 -3.53 5.84 4.51
C PRO A 196 -4.20 5.92 3.14
N GLU A 197 -4.19 4.87 2.33
CA GLU A 197 -4.83 4.88 1.02
C GLU A 197 -6.30 5.31 1.10
N PRO A 198 -6.71 6.40 0.37
CA PRO A 198 -8.04 6.97 0.52
C PRO A 198 -9.20 6.07 0.12
N MET A 199 -8.95 5.09 -0.75
CA MET A 199 -10.02 4.28 -1.34
C MET A 199 -10.36 3.03 -0.51
N THR A 200 -9.49 2.63 0.42
CA THR A 200 -9.61 1.39 1.18
C THR A 200 -9.61 1.59 2.69
N SER A 201 -8.95 2.63 3.20
CA SER A 201 -8.90 2.89 4.63
C SER A 201 -10.14 3.64 5.13
N LEU A 202 -10.68 3.19 6.26
CA LEU A 202 -11.72 3.89 7.02
C LEU A 202 -11.17 5.20 7.59
N ALA A 203 -11.29 6.28 6.84
CA ALA A 203 -10.77 7.58 7.26
C ALA A 203 -11.86 8.61 7.51
N THR A 204 -13.06 8.18 7.91
CA THR A 204 -14.19 9.06 8.22
C THR A 204 -14.39 9.21 9.72
N GLY A 205 -14.53 10.44 10.20
CA GLY A 205 -14.80 10.73 11.62
C GLY A 205 -13.75 10.14 12.56
N ASN A 206 -14.19 9.57 13.67
CA ASN A 206 -13.33 8.95 14.68
C ASN A 206 -12.77 7.58 14.26
N PHE A 207 -13.34 6.92 13.24
CA PHE A 207 -12.86 5.63 12.75
C PHE A 207 -11.43 5.68 12.19
N LYS A 208 -10.95 6.84 11.75
CA LYS A 208 -9.56 6.99 11.29
C LYS A 208 -8.52 6.66 12.37
N TYR A 209 -8.81 6.98 13.64
CA TYR A 209 -7.93 6.66 14.76
C TYR A 209 -7.95 5.15 15.06
N LEU A 210 -9.16 4.58 15.09
CA LEU A 210 -9.37 3.17 15.38
C LEU A 210 -8.76 2.28 14.28
N PHE A 211 -8.79 2.70 13.02
CA PHE A 211 -8.24 1.93 11.91
C PHE A 211 -6.72 1.76 12.02
N GLY A 212 -5.97 2.82 12.32
CA GLY A 212 -4.52 2.73 12.52
C GLY A 212 -4.15 1.83 13.71
N VAL A 213 -4.89 1.95 14.82
CA VAL A 213 -4.73 1.09 16.01
C VAL A 213 -5.04 -0.38 15.67
N LEU A 214 -6.16 -0.63 14.98
CA LEU A 214 -6.57 -1.98 14.57
C LEU A 214 -5.50 -2.66 13.71
N VAL A 215 -4.99 -1.97 12.70
CA VAL A 215 -3.97 -2.54 11.82
C VAL A 215 -2.66 -2.78 12.58
N ALA A 216 -2.27 -1.92 13.52
CA ALA A 216 -1.11 -2.14 14.38
C ALA A 216 -1.26 -3.40 15.25
N ILE A 217 -2.41 -3.57 15.89
CA ILE A 217 -2.71 -4.76 16.71
C ILE A 217 -2.68 -6.02 15.84
N LEU A 218 -3.30 -5.98 14.66
CA LEU A 218 -3.29 -7.12 13.73
C LEU A 218 -1.87 -7.48 13.28
N ALA A 219 -1.02 -6.49 12.97
CA ALA A 219 0.37 -6.73 12.60
C ALA A 219 1.16 -7.38 13.75
N ILE A 220 0.96 -6.92 14.98
CA ILE A 220 1.57 -7.48 16.18
C ILE A 220 1.12 -8.93 16.42
N LEU A 221 -0.18 -9.19 16.32
CA LEU A 221 -0.74 -10.54 16.49
C LEU A 221 -0.23 -11.50 15.42
N LEU A 222 -0.17 -11.07 14.16
CA LEU A 222 0.38 -11.89 13.08
C LEU A 222 1.87 -12.17 13.26
N ALA A 223 2.64 -11.18 13.74
CA ALA A 223 4.07 -11.37 14.04
C ALA A 223 4.28 -12.41 15.15
N SER A 224 3.39 -12.48 16.15
CA SER A 224 3.49 -13.46 17.23
C SER A 224 3.23 -14.89 16.79
N THR A 225 2.45 -15.11 15.72
CA THR A 225 2.13 -16.44 15.21
C THR A 225 3.30 -17.11 14.46
N LYS A 226 4.27 -16.32 13.98
CA LYS A 226 5.40 -16.78 13.13
C LYS A 226 4.97 -17.56 11.87
N PHE A 227 3.68 -17.56 11.56
CA PHE A 227 3.11 -18.31 10.44
C PHE A 227 3.39 -17.66 9.08
N LEU A 228 3.41 -16.32 9.07
CA LEU A 228 3.70 -15.54 7.87
C LEU A 228 5.03 -14.82 8.02
N GLY A 229 5.86 -14.85 6.98
CA GLY A 229 7.09 -14.06 6.93
C GLY A 229 6.87 -12.56 6.75
N GLU A 230 5.64 -12.19 6.39
CA GLU A 230 5.18 -10.80 6.21
C GLU A 230 3.93 -10.56 7.07
N THR A 231 3.89 -9.45 7.80
CA THR A 231 2.81 -9.17 8.76
C THR A 231 2.00 -7.92 8.43
N PHE A 232 2.60 -6.94 7.77
CA PHE A 232 1.94 -5.65 7.49
C PHE A 232 0.87 -5.76 6.41
N LEU A 233 1.18 -6.45 5.31
CA LEU A 233 0.23 -6.59 4.20
C LEU A 233 -1.02 -7.39 4.59
N PRO A 234 -0.91 -8.57 5.24
CA PRO A 234 -2.11 -9.29 5.70
C PRO A 234 -2.87 -8.54 6.79
N ALA A 235 -2.18 -7.82 7.71
CA ALA A 235 -2.83 -6.96 8.69
C ALA A 235 -3.68 -5.86 8.02
N LEU A 236 -3.15 -5.25 6.96
CA LEU A 236 -3.88 -4.26 6.17
C LEU A 236 -5.10 -4.87 5.49
N LEU A 237 -4.97 -6.04 4.87
CA LEU A 237 -6.09 -6.71 4.20
C LEU A 237 -7.20 -7.09 5.17
N ILE A 238 -6.86 -7.66 6.32
CA ILE A 238 -7.83 -7.96 7.39
C ILE A 238 -8.47 -6.67 7.91
N GLY A 239 -7.67 -5.63 8.16
CA GLY A 239 -8.15 -4.31 8.57
C GLY A 239 -9.11 -3.69 7.54
N ASN A 240 -8.80 -3.78 6.26
CA ASN A 240 -9.66 -3.31 5.18
C ASN A 240 -11.01 -4.05 5.19
N LEU A 241 -10.99 -5.39 5.34
CA LEU A 241 -12.21 -6.19 5.42
C LEU A 241 -13.05 -5.84 6.64
N ALA A 242 -12.41 -5.75 7.82
CA ALA A 242 -13.10 -5.35 9.05
C ALA A 242 -13.75 -3.98 8.91
N GLY A 243 -13.02 -3.02 8.34
CA GLY A 243 -13.52 -1.70 8.04
C GLY A 243 -14.73 -1.69 7.12
N PHE A 244 -14.68 -2.49 6.08
CA PHE A 244 -15.82 -2.66 5.17
C PHE A 244 -17.06 -3.20 5.90
N LEU A 245 -16.89 -4.24 6.72
CA LEU A 245 -18.00 -4.84 7.48
C LEU A 245 -18.61 -3.83 8.45
N ILE A 246 -17.81 -3.09 9.19
CA ILE A 246 -18.30 -2.06 10.13
C ILE A 246 -19.16 -1.01 9.40
N LEU A 247 -18.69 -0.49 8.24
CA LEU A 247 -19.45 0.48 7.45
C LEU A 247 -20.74 -0.08 6.91
N ARG A 248 -20.77 -1.33 6.52
CA ARG A 248 -21.98 -1.98 6.00
C ARG A 248 -23.05 -2.14 7.08
N PHE A 249 -22.68 -2.63 8.25
CA PHE A 249 -23.60 -2.83 9.37
C PHE A 249 -24.11 -1.52 9.97
N SER A 250 -23.24 -0.47 10.05
CA SER A 250 -23.69 0.83 10.57
C SER A 250 -24.74 1.51 9.68
N LYS A 251 -24.69 1.33 8.36
CA LYS A 251 -25.69 1.88 7.44
C LYS A 251 -27.03 1.14 7.52
N THR A 252 -27.01 -0.14 7.81
CA THR A 252 -28.25 -0.94 7.93
C THR A 252 -29.02 -0.58 9.20
N SER A 253 -28.33 -0.24 10.29
CA SER A 253 -28.98 0.18 11.56
C SER A 253 -29.61 1.58 11.50
N THR A 254 -29.21 2.44 10.55
CA THR A 254 -29.76 3.80 10.41
C THR A 254 -30.98 3.84 9.45
N GLN A 255 -31.28 2.72 8.78
CA GLN A 255 -32.41 2.59 7.84
C GLN A 255 -33.53 1.66 8.36
N ALA A 256 -33.44 1.15 9.59
CA ALA A 256 -34.55 0.47 10.24
C ALA A 256 -35.58 1.52 10.70
N PRO A 257 -36.87 1.39 10.35
CA PRO A 257 -37.92 2.35 10.63
C PRO A 257 -38.20 2.49 12.14
#